data_6803aa88c0ccecc746decd8979d70d57
#
_entry.id   6803aa88c0ccecc746decd8979d70d57
#
_cell.length_a   1.000
_cell.length_b   1.000
_cell.length_c   1.000
_cell.angle_alpha   90.00
_cell.angle_beta   90.00
_cell.angle_gamma   90.00
#
_symmetry.space_group_name_H-M   'P 1'
#
loop_
_entity.id
_entity.type
_entity.pdbx_description
1 polymer ?
#
loop_
_entity_poly.entity_id
_entity_poly.type
_entity_poly.pdbx_seq_one_letter_code
_entity_poly.pdbx_strand_id
1 'polypeptide(L)'
;CNGSGDCRKTHLSGGTMCPSYMATRNEKDTTRARANILREFLTHSTEQNRYNHKEIYDVMSLCLSCKACKTECPSNVDMAKLKAEFLQHYYDANGVPFRSKLIANFTAAAKFGSLMPRLYNFAVSNVVTGSMIKAVSGFAIKRSMPTLSVQTLQHWYQKNYVAPKSPIKTVYLFCDEFTNYNDAHIGIKAVQLLTALGYAVVIPVHEESGRTWLSKGLVRKAKMIANKNIELLSGL
;
A
#
# COMPACT_ATOMS: atom_id res chain seq x y z
N CYS A 1 -4.36 -25.85 -3.73
CA CYS A 1 -3.21 -25.78 -4.65
C CYS A 1 -3.21 -27.01 -5.57
N ASN A 2 -3.05 -26.80 -6.88
CA ASN A 2 -2.98 -27.89 -7.86
C ASN A 2 -1.54 -28.42 -8.12
N GLY A 3 -0.56 -27.96 -7.38
CA GLY A 3 0.83 -28.43 -7.45
C GLY A 3 1.67 -27.86 -8.61
N SER A 4 1.17 -26.87 -9.40
CA SER A 4 1.92 -26.31 -10.54
C SER A 4 3.33 -25.78 -10.20
N GLY A 5 3.53 -25.36 -8.94
CA GLY A 5 4.84 -24.84 -8.52
C GLY A 5 5.16 -23.40 -8.95
N ASP A 6 4.25 -22.70 -9.63
CA ASP A 6 4.48 -21.33 -10.11
C ASP A 6 4.91 -20.34 -9.03
N CYS A 7 4.52 -20.58 -7.77
CA CYS A 7 4.96 -19.79 -6.61
C CYS A 7 6.41 -20.07 -6.17
N ARG A 8 7.11 -21.00 -6.82
CA ARG A 8 8.53 -21.35 -6.59
C ARG A 8 9.44 -20.88 -7.72
N LYS A 9 8.96 -20.03 -8.59
CA LYS A 9 9.76 -19.46 -9.67
C LYS A 9 10.94 -18.66 -9.11
N THR A 10 12.01 -18.65 -9.89
CA THR A 10 13.18 -17.82 -9.62
C THR A 10 13.10 -16.56 -10.47
N HIS A 11 13.98 -15.59 -10.21
CA HIS A 11 14.11 -14.40 -11.06
C HIS A 11 14.48 -14.73 -12.52
N LEU A 12 15.02 -15.94 -12.78
CA LEU A 12 15.38 -16.42 -14.12
C LEU A 12 14.18 -17.00 -14.90
N SER A 13 13.12 -17.39 -14.19
CA SER A 13 12.00 -18.13 -14.80
C SER A 13 10.89 -17.23 -15.36
N GLY A 14 11.05 -15.90 -15.25
CA GLY A 14 9.99 -14.94 -15.60
C GLY A 14 8.81 -14.96 -14.62
N GLY A 15 7.92 -13.96 -14.76
CA GLY A 15 6.79 -13.77 -13.85
C GLY A 15 7.19 -13.02 -12.57
N THR A 16 6.18 -12.64 -11.78
CA THR A 16 6.36 -11.81 -10.58
C THR A 16 5.88 -12.49 -9.29
N MET A 17 5.32 -13.70 -9.39
CA MET A 17 4.72 -14.40 -8.26
C MET A 17 5.74 -14.76 -7.18
N CYS A 18 5.40 -14.45 -5.94
CA CYS A 18 6.20 -14.67 -4.74
C CYS A 18 7.61 -14.04 -4.75
N PRO A 19 7.73 -12.69 -4.78
CA PRO A 19 9.02 -12.01 -4.63
C PRO A 19 9.76 -12.42 -3.36
N SER A 20 9.02 -12.75 -2.28
CA SER A 20 9.61 -13.27 -1.04
C SER A 20 10.36 -14.58 -1.25
N TYR A 21 9.78 -15.54 -1.97
CA TYR A 21 10.48 -16.77 -2.31
C TYR A 21 11.68 -16.53 -3.24
N MET A 22 11.52 -15.63 -4.22
CA MET A 22 12.64 -15.27 -5.11
C MET A 22 13.87 -14.78 -4.34
N ALA A 23 13.64 -14.05 -3.23
CA ALA A 23 14.70 -13.51 -2.38
C ALA A 23 15.25 -14.55 -1.39
N THR A 24 14.38 -15.33 -0.74
CA THR A 24 14.77 -16.21 0.39
C THR A 24 15.07 -17.65 -0.02
N ARG A 25 14.49 -18.13 -1.13
CA ARG A 25 14.48 -19.53 -1.55
C ARG A 25 13.89 -20.48 -0.51
N ASN A 26 13.16 -19.97 0.47
CA ASN A 26 12.55 -20.75 1.51
C ASN A 26 11.08 -21.04 1.14
N GLU A 27 10.69 -22.32 1.21
CA GLU A 27 9.33 -22.78 0.86
C GLU A 27 8.23 -22.07 1.67
N LYS A 28 8.50 -21.74 2.95
CA LYS A 28 7.55 -21.03 3.82
C LYS A 28 7.11 -19.67 3.24
N ASP A 29 7.92 -19.08 2.35
CA ASP A 29 7.69 -17.76 1.75
C ASP A 29 6.93 -17.83 0.42
N THR A 30 6.41 -19.02 0.07
CA THR A 30 5.59 -19.23 -1.13
C THR A 30 4.11 -18.95 -0.87
N THR A 31 3.33 -18.69 -1.93
CA THR A 31 1.86 -18.66 -1.85
C THR A 31 1.29 -19.98 -1.38
N ARG A 32 1.87 -21.11 -1.84
CA ARG A 32 1.45 -22.47 -1.46
C ARG A 32 1.57 -22.69 0.04
N ALA A 33 2.73 -22.41 0.61
CA ALA A 33 2.97 -22.59 2.04
C ALA A 33 2.00 -21.74 2.87
N ARG A 34 1.83 -20.47 2.51
CA ARG A 34 0.91 -19.55 3.19
C ARG A 34 -0.54 -20.01 3.13
N ALA A 35 -1.00 -20.50 1.96
CA ALA A 35 -2.34 -21.02 1.81
C ALA A 35 -2.56 -22.32 2.62
N ASN A 36 -1.56 -23.20 2.63
CA ASN A 36 -1.64 -24.44 3.37
C ASN A 36 -1.62 -24.22 4.88
N ILE A 37 -0.76 -23.33 5.39
CA ILE A 37 -0.71 -23.04 6.83
C ILE A 37 -2.02 -22.39 7.30
N LEU A 38 -2.59 -21.47 6.52
CA LEU A 38 -3.90 -20.91 6.82
C LEU A 38 -4.97 -22.00 6.89
N ARG A 39 -5.03 -22.89 5.91
CA ARG A 39 -5.99 -23.98 5.89
C ARG A 39 -5.81 -24.87 7.12
N GLU A 40 -4.59 -25.27 7.43
CA GLU A 40 -4.28 -26.18 8.55
C GLU A 40 -4.73 -25.58 9.87
N PHE A 41 -4.28 -24.39 10.20
CA PHE A 41 -4.62 -23.75 11.46
C PHE A 41 -6.10 -23.39 11.57
N LEU A 42 -6.73 -22.89 10.51
CA LEU A 42 -8.15 -22.56 10.55
C LEU A 42 -9.06 -23.80 10.67
N THR A 43 -8.60 -24.96 10.20
CA THR A 43 -9.35 -26.22 10.28
C THR A 43 -9.15 -26.89 11.64
N HIS A 44 -7.92 -26.93 12.15
CA HIS A 44 -7.57 -27.73 13.32
C HIS A 44 -7.26 -26.91 14.58
N SER A 45 -7.45 -25.59 14.54
CA SER A 45 -7.19 -24.74 15.70
C SER A 45 -8.13 -25.08 16.86
N THR A 46 -7.56 -25.24 18.04
CA THR A 46 -8.25 -25.33 19.33
C THR A 46 -8.43 -23.97 20.01
N GLU A 47 -7.82 -22.92 19.47
CA GLU A 47 -7.96 -21.57 19.99
C GLU A 47 -9.37 -21.03 19.83
N GLN A 48 -9.88 -20.31 20.83
CA GLN A 48 -11.18 -19.64 20.78
C GLN A 48 -11.27 -18.68 19.59
N ASN A 49 -10.20 -17.93 19.32
CA ASN A 49 -10.01 -17.17 18.10
C ASN A 49 -9.06 -17.92 17.16
N ARG A 50 -9.59 -18.61 16.16
CA ARG A 50 -8.82 -19.39 15.17
C ARG A 50 -7.79 -18.60 14.38
N TYR A 51 -7.81 -17.27 14.45
CA TYR A 51 -6.81 -16.40 13.82
C TYR A 51 -5.68 -16.01 14.78
N ASN A 52 -5.75 -16.40 16.06
CA ASN A 52 -4.75 -16.02 17.06
C ASN A 52 -3.53 -16.97 17.04
N HIS A 53 -2.87 -17.05 15.88
CA HIS A 53 -1.69 -17.90 15.68
C HIS A 53 -0.51 -17.04 15.20
N LYS A 54 0.52 -16.98 16.04
CA LYS A 54 1.76 -16.25 15.73
C LYS A 54 2.50 -16.87 14.54
N GLU A 55 2.43 -18.17 14.35
CA GLU A 55 3.05 -18.91 13.26
C GLU A 55 2.52 -18.43 11.89
N ILE A 56 1.21 -18.20 11.79
CA ILE A 56 0.61 -17.63 10.56
C ILE A 56 1.10 -16.20 10.36
N TYR A 57 1.12 -15.39 11.44
CA TYR A 57 1.62 -14.01 11.39
C TYR A 57 3.05 -13.95 10.87
N ASP A 58 3.94 -14.82 11.37
CA ASP A 58 5.34 -14.88 10.98
C ASP A 58 5.51 -15.29 9.49
N VAL A 59 4.76 -16.29 9.03
CA VAL A 59 4.79 -16.74 7.62
C VAL A 59 4.21 -15.67 6.68
N MET A 60 3.23 -14.87 7.15
CA MET A 60 2.68 -13.77 6.37
C MET A 60 3.58 -12.53 6.33
N SER A 61 4.54 -12.40 7.23
CA SER A 61 5.34 -11.17 7.43
C SER A 61 6.05 -10.71 6.16
N LEU A 62 6.68 -11.61 5.40
CA LEU A 62 7.40 -11.31 4.16
C LEU A 62 6.51 -11.21 2.92
N CYS A 63 5.21 -11.48 3.00
CA CYS A 63 4.32 -11.28 1.89
C CYS A 63 4.15 -9.78 1.59
N LEU A 64 4.53 -9.34 0.39
CA LEU A 64 4.44 -7.94 -0.04
C LEU A 64 3.02 -7.50 -0.41
N SER A 65 2.04 -8.41 -0.43
CA SER A 65 0.68 -8.15 -0.90
C SER A 65 0.64 -7.60 -2.34
N CYS A 66 1.58 -8.01 -3.19
CA CYS A 66 1.73 -7.54 -4.57
C CYS A 66 0.65 -8.05 -5.54
N LYS A 67 -0.19 -9.01 -5.11
CA LYS A 67 -1.27 -9.66 -5.88
C LYS A 67 -0.83 -10.46 -7.11
N ALA A 68 0.46 -10.62 -7.39
CA ALA A 68 0.92 -11.46 -8.51
C ALA A 68 0.34 -12.91 -8.44
N CYS A 69 0.14 -13.45 -7.24
CA CYS A 69 -0.52 -14.74 -7.07
C CYS A 69 -1.97 -14.77 -7.59
N LYS A 70 -2.68 -13.63 -7.56
CA LYS A 70 -4.06 -13.55 -8.08
C LYS A 70 -4.12 -13.77 -9.60
N THR A 71 -3.10 -13.34 -10.32
CA THR A 71 -3.04 -13.43 -11.78
C THR A 71 -2.24 -14.62 -12.28
N GLU A 72 -1.13 -14.96 -11.63
CA GLU A 72 -0.21 -16.00 -12.08
C GLU A 72 -0.49 -17.39 -11.48
N CYS A 73 -1.23 -17.50 -10.37
CA CYS A 73 -1.54 -18.79 -9.76
C CYS A 73 -2.69 -19.48 -10.53
N PRO A 74 -2.49 -20.72 -11.05
CA PRO A 74 -3.57 -21.45 -11.74
C PRO A 74 -4.78 -21.74 -10.83
N SER A 75 -4.59 -21.77 -9.50
CA SER A 75 -5.67 -21.89 -8.52
C SER A 75 -6.24 -20.54 -8.08
N ASN A 76 -5.83 -19.45 -8.70
CA ASN A 76 -6.32 -18.08 -8.48
C ASN A 76 -6.32 -17.65 -6.99
N VAL A 77 -5.28 -18.01 -6.25
CA VAL A 77 -5.15 -17.69 -4.82
C VAL A 77 -4.81 -16.23 -4.63
N ASP A 78 -5.70 -15.45 -4.04
CA ASP A 78 -5.43 -14.05 -3.66
C ASP A 78 -4.84 -13.97 -2.25
N MET A 79 -3.54 -14.20 -2.13
CA MET A 79 -2.85 -14.16 -0.83
C MET A 79 -2.88 -12.77 -0.20
N ALA A 80 -2.95 -11.70 -1.00
CA ALA A 80 -3.02 -10.34 -0.46
C ALA A 80 -4.33 -10.12 0.32
N LYS A 81 -5.45 -10.62 -0.21
CA LYS A 81 -6.77 -10.59 0.46
C LYS A 81 -6.75 -11.44 1.72
N LEU A 82 -6.29 -12.69 1.62
CA LEU A 82 -6.22 -13.62 2.76
C LEU A 82 -5.33 -13.07 3.89
N LYS A 83 -4.18 -12.48 3.54
CA LYS A 83 -3.29 -11.84 4.53
C LYS A 83 -3.97 -10.65 5.21
N ALA A 84 -4.64 -9.79 4.47
CA ALA A 84 -5.28 -8.61 5.04
C ALA A 84 -6.38 -9.00 6.03
N GLU A 85 -7.21 -9.97 5.67
CA GLU A 85 -8.27 -10.52 6.51
C GLU A 85 -7.70 -11.19 7.78
N PHE A 86 -6.70 -12.06 7.61
CA PHE A 86 -6.03 -12.70 8.74
C PHE A 86 -5.46 -11.65 9.71
N LEU A 87 -4.76 -10.64 9.21
CA LEU A 87 -4.15 -9.61 10.06
C LEU A 87 -5.19 -8.82 10.85
N GLN A 88 -6.35 -8.50 10.26
CA GLN A 88 -7.41 -7.81 10.99
C GLN A 88 -7.86 -8.62 12.21
N HIS A 89 -8.15 -9.90 12.01
CA HIS A 89 -8.58 -10.79 13.12
C HIS A 89 -7.45 -11.03 14.14
N TYR A 90 -6.23 -11.18 13.69
CA TYR A 90 -5.07 -11.32 14.57
C TYR A 90 -4.88 -10.07 15.44
N TYR A 91 -5.03 -8.89 14.87
CA TYR A 91 -4.91 -7.63 15.60
C TYR A 91 -6.08 -7.36 16.55
N ASP A 92 -7.24 -7.90 16.29
CA ASP A 92 -8.39 -7.85 17.23
C ASP A 92 -8.03 -8.55 18.56
N ALA A 93 -7.24 -9.62 18.51
CA ALA A 93 -6.79 -10.35 19.69
C ALA A 93 -5.53 -9.78 20.34
N ASN A 94 -4.57 -9.30 19.52
CA ASN A 94 -3.21 -8.99 19.99
C ASN A 94 -2.89 -7.49 19.94
N GLY A 95 -3.81 -6.67 19.43
CA GLY A 95 -3.54 -5.26 19.17
C GLY A 95 -2.68 -5.03 17.92
N VAL A 96 -2.70 -3.80 17.43
CA VAL A 96 -1.96 -3.41 16.22
C VAL A 96 -0.54 -2.98 16.61
N PRO A 97 0.52 -3.56 16.01
CA PRO A 97 1.90 -3.14 16.27
C PRO A 97 2.13 -1.66 15.93
N PHE A 98 2.97 -0.99 16.71
CA PHE A 98 3.28 0.45 16.53
C PHE A 98 3.71 0.78 15.11
N ARG A 99 4.63 0.00 14.53
CA ARG A 99 5.08 0.16 13.15
C ARG A 99 3.92 0.08 12.13
N SER A 100 2.99 -0.84 12.35
CA SER A 100 1.82 -0.99 11.47
C SER A 100 0.88 0.21 11.58
N LYS A 101 0.66 0.74 12.80
CA LYS A 101 -0.10 1.98 13.02
C LYS A 101 0.55 3.17 12.33
N LEU A 102 1.88 3.30 12.44
CA LEU A 102 2.62 4.40 11.82
C LEU A 102 2.48 4.38 10.30
N ILE A 103 2.64 3.20 9.67
CA ILE A 103 2.52 3.06 8.22
C ILE A 103 1.07 3.27 7.75
N ALA A 104 0.09 2.75 8.49
CA ALA A 104 -1.33 2.93 8.17
C ALA A 104 -1.75 4.41 8.19
N ASN A 105 -1.23 5.19 9.15
CA ASN A 105 -1.48 6.62 9.26
C ASN A 105 -0.55 7.50 8.41
N PHE A 106 0.03 6.94 7.35
CA PHE A 106 0.97 7.65 6.49
C PHE A 106 0.41 8.98 5.96
N THR A 107 -0.84 9.01 5.54
CA THR A 107 -1.50 10.21 4.98
C THR A 107 -1.52 11.36 6.00
N ALA A 108 -1.88 11.09 7.25
CA ALA A 108 -1.88 12.10 8.30
C ALA A 108 -0.46 12.61 8.59
N ALA A 109 0.52 11.70 8.66
CA ALA A 109 1.92 12.05 8.85
C ALA A 109 2.48 12.89 7.68
N ALA A 110 2.16 12.51 6.44
CA ALA A 110 2.57 13.24 5.24
C ALA A 110 1.92 14.62 5.17
N LYS A 111 0.63 14.73 5.49
CA LYS A 111 -0.09 16.02 5.58
C LYS A 111 0.58 16.95 6.58
N PHE A 112 0.90 16.46 7.78
CA PHE A 112 1.60 17.24 8.79
C PHE A 112 3.02 17.62 8.35
N GLY A 113 3.79 16.66 7.83
CA GLY A 113 5.15 16.90 7.31
C GLY A 113 5.19 17.87 6.13
N SER A 114 4.13 17.95 5.33
CA SER A 114 4.03 18.85 4.18
C SER A 114 3.87 20.34 4.56
N LEU A 115 3.64 20.64 5.83
CA LEU A 115 3.71 22.02 6.32
C LEU A 115 5.14 22.58 6.32
N MET A 116 6.14 21.71 6.55
CA MET A 116 7.56 22.04 6.53
C MET A 116 8.37 20.96 5.79
N PRO A 117 8.16 20.76 4.48
CA PRO A 117 8.69 19.62 3.75
C PRO A 117 10.22 19.58 3.70
N ARG A 118 10.87 20.72 3.67
CA ARG A 118 12.35 20.81 3.69
C ARG A 118 12.93 20.30 5.02
N LEU A 119 12.31 20.68 6.14
CA LEU A 119 12.72 20.21 7.48
C LEU A 119 12.46 18.71 7.65
N TYR A 120 11.28 18.24 7.23
CA TYR A 120 10.98 16.81 7.21
C TYR A 120 12.01 16.02 6.39
N ASN A 121 12.27 16.45 5.16
CA ASN A 121 13.22 15.80 4.26
C ASN A 121 14.64 15.80 4.84
N PHE A 122 15.07 16.89 5.45
CA PHE A 122 16.36 16.93 6.17
C PHE A 122 16.39 15.89 7.29
N ALA A 123 15.37 15.85 8.15
CA ALA A 123 15.31 14.94 9.28
C ALA A 123 15.34 13.44 8.88
N VAL A 124 14.64 13.06 7.79
CA VAL A 124 14.59 11.66 7.34
C VAL A 124 15.80 11.26 6.49
N SER A 125 16.49 12.21 5.84
CA SER A 125 17.63 11.96 4.97
C SER A 125 18.98 12.08 5.68
N ASN A 126 19.05 12.82 6.78
CA ASN A 126 20.28 12.94 7.57
C ASN A 126 20.64 11.60 8.22
N VAL A 127 21.95 11.27 8.23
CA VAL A 127 22.44 9.97 8.73
C VAL A 127 22.07 9.72 10.20
N VAL A 128 22.22 10.74 11.04
CA VAL A 128 21.99 10.62 12.49
C VAL A 128 20.49 10.58 12.80
N THR A 129 19.76 11.65 12.45
CA THR A 129 18.32 11.75 12.75
C THR A 129 17.50 10.70 12.01
N GLY A 130 17.84 10.41 10.75
CA GLY A 130 17.18 9.36 9.97
C GLY A 130 17.43 7.96 10.57
N SER A 131 18.62 7.67 11.10
CA SER A 131 18.88 6.40 11.79
C SER A 131 18.10 6.29 13.10
N MET A 132 17.98 7.36 13.88
CA MET A 132 17.15 7.39 15.07
C MET A 132 15.67 7.16 14.74
N ILE A 133 15.13 7.86 13.75
CA ILE A 133 13.74 7.69 13.29
C ILE A 133 13.51 6.24 12.88
N LYS A 134 14.41 5.64 12.09
CA LYS A 134 14.31 4.24 11.66
C LYS A 134 14.36 3.27 12.81
N ALA A 135 15.27 3.47 13.78
CA ALA A 135 15.38 2.61 14.96
C ALA A 135 14.09 2.62 15.79
N VAL A 136 13.55 3.81 16.11
CA VAL A 136 12.30 3.96 16.87
C VAL A 136 11.09 3.39 16.12
N SER A 137 11.06 3.59 14.80
CA SER A 137 9.94 3.13 13.96
C SER A 137 10.03 1.65 13.55
N GLY A 138 11.14 0.97 13.85
CA GLY A 138 11.40 -0.42 13.47
C GLY A 138 11.66 -0.60 11.97
N PHE A 139 12.14 0.43 11.26
CA PHE A 139 12.56 0.34 9.86
C PHE A 139 14.03 -0.12 9.74
N ALA A 140 14.33 -0.79 8.64
CA ALA A 140 15.71 -1.21 8.36
C ALA A 140 16.63 0.02 8.19
N ILE A 141 17.75 0.06 8.91
CA ILE A 141 18.68 1.19 8.91
C ILE A 141 19.24 1.48 7.51
N LYS A 142 19.49 0.43 6.73
CA LYS A 142 20.03 0.53 5.35
C LYS A 142 19.00 1.07 4.32
N ARG A 143 17.71 1.14 4.68
CA ARG A 143 16.66 1.62 3.77
C ARG A 143 16.56 3.14 3.84
N SER A 144 16.43 3.81 2.68
CA SER A 144 16.04 5.22 2.63
C SER A 144 14.58 5.39 3.08
N MET A 145 14.29 6.51 3.74
CA MET A 145 12.92 6.91 4.06
C MET A 145 12.34 7.72 2.90
N PRO A 146 11.03 7.62 2.63
CA PRO A 146 10.38 8.43 1.60
C PRO A 146 10.45 9.92 1.97
N THR A 147 10.83 10.75 0.99
CA THR A 147 10.82 12.20 1.10
C THR A 147 9.49 12.78 0.64
N LEU A 148 9.16 13.98 1.09
CA LEU A 148 7.98 14.70 0.65
C LEU A 148 8.33 15.69 -0.46
N SER A 149 7.43 15.86 -1.41
CA SER A 149 7.49 16.94 -2.40
C SER A 149 7.41 18.29 -1.71
N VAL A 150 8.19 19.27 -2.18
CA VAL A 150 8.19 20.64 -1.62
C VAL A 150 6.81 21.30 -1.80
N GLN A 151 6.12 20.94 -2.87
CA GLN A 151 4.77 21.38 -3.17
C GLN A 151 3.90 20.15 -3.44
N THR A 152 2.72 20.08 -2.83
CA THR A 152 1.77 18.98 -3.08
C THR A 152 1.11 19.16 -4.46
N LEU A 153 0.64 18.03 -5.04
CA LEU A 153 -0.08 18.09 -6.32
C LEU A 153 -1.35 18.94 -6.22
N GLN A 154 -2.12 18.79 -5.15
CA GLN A 154 -3.34 19.57 -4.94
C GLN A 154 -3.05 21.07 -4.87
N HIS A 155 -2.02 21.48 -4.13
CA HIS A 155 -1.64 22.90 -4.04
C HIS A 155 -1.15 23.45 -5.39
N TRP A 156 -0.33 22.67 -6.12
CA TRP A 156 0.10 23.05 -7.47
C TRP A 156 -1.08 23.17 -8.42
N TYR A 157 -2.02 22.21 -8.39
CA TYR A 157 -3.19 22.21 -9.23
C TYR A 157 -4.07 23.44 -8.99
N GLN A 158 -4.38 23.77 -7.75
CA GLN A 158 -5.18 24.94 -7.40
C GLN A 158 -4.55 26.26 -7.88
N LYS A 159 -3.22 26.34 -7.87
CA LYS A 159 -2.50 27.56 -8.21
C LYS A 159 -2.21 27.73 -9.71
N ASN A 160 -1.97 26.63 -10.42
CA ASN A 160 -1.37 26.67 -11.75
C ASN A 160 -2.23 26.04 -12.84
N TYR A 161 -3.26 25.27 -12.49
CA TYR A 161 -4.07 24.62 -13.50
C TYR A 161 -5.02 25.59 -14.17
N VAL A 162 -4.99 25.57 -15.51
CA VAL A 162 -5.93 26.31 -16.36
C VAL A 162 -6.56 25.32 -17.32
N ALA A 163 -7.87 25.22 -17.28
CA ALA A 163 -8.60 24.34 -18.19
C ALA A 163 -8.54 24.85 -19.63
N PRO A 164 -8.52 23.95 -20.64
CA PRO A 164 -8.67 24.33 -22.04
C PRO A 164 -9.97 25.09 -22.27
N LYS A 165 -9.98 26.09 -23.16
CA LYS A 165 -11.19 26.86 -23.49
C LYS A 165 -12.31 26.02 -24.09
N SER A 166 -11.95 24.99 -24.87
CA SER A 166 -12.88 24.07 -25.52
C SER A 166 -12.39 22.64 -25.31
N PRO A 167 -12.61 22.05 -24.14
CA PRO A 167 -12.10 20.72 -23.86
C PRO A 167 -12.84 19.67 -24.68
N ILE A 168 -12.11 18.66 -25.16
CA ILE A 168 -12.67 17.50 -25.86
C ILE A 168 -13.60 16.72 -24.90
N LYS A 169 -13.15 16.55 -23.64
CA LYS A 169 -13.88 15.84 -22.58
C LYS A 169 -13.32 16.22 -21.21
N THR A 170 -14.13 16.05 -20.17
CA THR A 170 -13.64 16.13 -18.78
C THR A 170 -13.14 14.76 -18.34
N VAL A 171 -11.99 14.72 -17.67
CA VAL A 171 -11.43 13.54 -17.01
C VAL A 171 -11.24 13.81 -15.53
N TYR A 172 -11.55 12.84 -14.71
CA TYR A 172 -11.40 12.94 -13.26
C TYR A 172 -10.11 12.24 -12.83
N LEU A 173 -9.25 12.96 -12.13
CA LEU A 173 -7.96 12.47 -11.63
C LEU A 173 -8.07 12.21 -10.13
N PHE A 174 -8.02 10.95 -9.72
CA PHE A 174 -7.90 10.58 -8.32
C PHE A 174 -6.48 10.88 -7.81
N CYS A 175 -6.36 11.88 -6.95
CA CYS A 175 -5.08 12.33 -6.40
C CYS A 175 -4.76 11.58 -5.12
N ASP A 176 -4.18 10.37 -5.24
CA ASP A 176 -3.84 9.57 -4.07
C ASP A 176 -2.77 10.23 -3.18
N GLU A 177 -2.67 9.75 -1.94
CA GLU A 177 -1.77 10.31 -0.92
C GLU A 177 -0.29 10.30 -1.33
N PHE A 178 0.17 9.30 -2.08
CA PHE A 178 1.57 9.23 -2.52
C PHE A 178 1.84 10.19 -3.66
N THR A 179 0.95 10.23 -4.64
CA THR A 179 1.04 11.19 -5.73
C THR A 179 0.91 12.63 -5.23
N ASN A 180 0.08 12.86 -4.20
CA ASN A 180 -0.07 14.19 -3.64
C ASN A 180 1.18 14.66 -2.87
N TYR A 181 1.73 13.80 -2.00
CA TYR A 181 2.75 14.23 -1.03
C TYR A 181 4.18 13.85 -1.40
N ASN A 182 4.40 12.73 -2.10
CA ASN A 182 5.75 12.24 -2.42
C ASN A 182 6.13 12.46 -3.88
N ASP A 183 5.25 12.09 -4.79
CA ASP A 183 5.49 12.06 -6.22
C ASP A 183 4.68 13.12 -6.97
N ALA A 184 4.51 14.30 -6.37
CA ALA A 184 3.70 15.39 -6.95
C ALA A 184 4.13 15.75 -8.38
N HIS A 185 5.42 15.63 -8.70
CA HIS A 185 5.95 15.87 -10.04
C HIS A 185 5.34 14.94 -11.10
N ILE A 186 5.04 13.68 -10.75
CA ILE A 186 4.37 12.73 -11.66
C ILE A 186 2.93 13.17 -11.91
N GLY A 187 2.20 13.51 -10.84
CA GLY A 187 0.82 14.01 -10.96
C GLY A 187 0.74 15.32 -11.77
N ILE A 188 1.68 16.24 -11.54
CA ILE A 188 1.78 17.49 -12.32
C ILE A 188 1.97 17.18 -13.81
N LYS A 189 2.88 16.27 -14.15
CA LYS A 189 3.11 15.88 -15.55
C LYS A 189 1.89 15.19 -16.16
N ALA A 190 1.17 14.38 -15.40
CA ALA A 190 -0.08 13.77 -15.84
C ALA A 190 -1.14 14.83 -16.17
N VAL A 191 -1.35 15.81 -15.29
CA VAL A 191 -2.28 16.92 -15.53
C VAL A 191 -1.86 17.72 -16.76
N GLN A 192 -0.57 18.07 -16.89
CA GLN A 192 -0.04 18.82 -18.03
C GLN A 192 -0.24 18.06 -19.35
N LEU A 193 0.04 16.74 -19.37
CA LEU A 193 -0.14 15.90 -20.55
C LEU A 193 -1.60 15.82 -20.97
N LEU A 194 -2.51 15.53 -20.04
CA LEU A 194 -3.95 15.44 -20.33
C LEU A 194 -4.49 16.78 -20.84
N THR A 195 -4.05 17.90 -20.26
CA THR A 195 -4.42 19.23 -20.69
C THR A 195 -3.90 19.55 -22.11
N ALA A 196 -2.65 19.19 -22.40
CA ALA A 196 -2.08 19.34 -23.74
C ALA A 196 -2.78 18.49 -24.81
N LEU A 197 -3.34 17.33 -24.41
CA LEU A 197 -4.17 16.49 -25.26
C LEU A 197 -5.61 17.01 -25.42
N GLY A 198 -5.95 18.16 -24.83
CA GLY A 198 -7.24 18.82 -24.96
C GLY A 198 -8.28 18.38 -23.93
N TYR A 199 -7.94 17.65 -22.89
CA TYR A 199 -8.87 17.26 -21.81
C TYR A 199 -8.93 18.33 -20.71
N ALA A 200 -10.13 18.57 -20.19
CA ALA A 200 -10.29 19.25 -18.91
C ALA A 200 -10.03 18.22 -17.78
N VAL A 201 -9.07 18.53 -16.90
CA VAL A 201 -8.73 17.66 -15.77
C VAL A 201 -9.38 18.20 -14.51
N VAL A 202 -10.12 17.37 -13.79
CA VAL A 202 -10.73 17.72 -12.50
C VAL A 202 -10.19 16.78 -11.43
N ILE A 203 -9.67 17.34 -10.35
CA ILE A 203 -9.37 16.57 -9.13
C ILE A 203 -10.59 16.69 -8.21
N PRO A 204 -11.43 15.65 -8.12
CA PRO A 204 -12.62 15.70 -7.29
C PRO A 204 -12.26 15.70 -5.80
N VAL A 205 -13.20 16.09 -4.96
CA VAL A 205 -13.06 15.91 -3.51
C VAL A 205 -13.17 14.41 -3.20
N HIS A 206 -12.19 13.87 -2.51
CA HIS A 206 -12.13 12.47 -2.11
C HIS A 206 -11.28 12.31 -0.84
N GLU A 207 -11.45 11.18 -0.16
CA GLU A 207 -10.55 10.75 0.93
C GLU A 207 -9.28 10.09 0.37
N GLU A 208 -8.37 9.71 1.25
CA GLU A 208 -7.21 8.89 0.88
C GLU A 208 -7.62 7.57 0.21
N SER A 209 -6.69 6.89 -0.47
CA SER A 209 -7.01 5.64 -1.17
C SER A 209 -7.35 4.46 -0.24
N GLY A 210 -6.98 4.54 1.03
CA GLY A 210 -7.12 3.46 2.01
C GLY A 210 -6.12 2.31 1.86
N ARG A 211 -5.22 2.36 0.85
CA ARG A 211 -4.27 1.25 0.59
C ARG A 211 -3.23 1.08 1.70
N THR A 212 -2.87 2.14 2.41
CA THR A 212 -1.96 2.07 3.57
C THR A 212 -2.56 1.22 4.69
N TRP A 213 -3.84 1.45 4.98
CA TRP A 213 -4.62 0.67 5.95
C TRP A 213 -4.77 -0.78 5.52
N LEU A 214 -5.15 -1.01 4.26
CA LEU A 214 -5.33 -2.35 3.70
C LEU A 214 -4.01 -3.14 3.71
N SER A 215 -2.89 -2.51 3.35
CA SER A 215 -1.58 -3.17 3.33
C SER A 215 -1.10 -3.62 4.70
N LYS A 216 -1.61 -3.00 5.77
CA LYS A 216 -1.32 -3.35 7.17
C LYS A 216 -2.41 -4.20 7.81
N GLY A 217 -3.38 -4.70 7.04
CA GLY A 217 -4.43 -5.57 7.54
C GLY A 217 -5.52 -4.86 8.35
N LEU A 218 -5.60 -3.52 8.27
CA LEU A 218 -6.65 -2.74 8.93
C LEU A 218 -7.85 -2.58 7.99
N VAL A 219 -8.45 -3.73 7.65
CA VAL A 219 -9.46 -3.88 6.59
C VAL A 219 -10.72 -3.07 6.88
N ARG A 220 -11.17 -3.03 8.14
CA ARG A 220 -12.38 -2.28 8.52
C ARG A 220 -12.21 -0.79 8.24
N LYS A 221 -11.04 -0.23 8.58
CA LYS A 221 -10.75 1.20 8.30
C LYS A 221 -10.64 1.45 6.80
N ALA A 222 -9.95 0.56 6.07
CA ALA A 222 -9.87 0.65 4.61
C ALA A 222 -11.26 0.61 3.95
N LYS A 223 -12.16 -0.26 4.43
CA LYS A 223 -13.55 -0.35 3.96
C LYS A 223 -14.35 0.94 4.22
N MET A 224 -14.20 1.54 5.41
CA MET A 224 -14.85 2.83 5.71
C MET A 224 -14.41 3.93 4.74
N ILE A 225 -13.10 4.03 4.48
CA ILE A 225 -12.54 5.01 3.53
C ILE A 225 -13.05 4.74 2.10
N ALA A 226 -13.06 3.47 1.67
CA ALA A 226 -13.56 3.09 0.36
C ALA A 226 -15.05 3.46 0.17
N ASN A 227 -15.89 3.18 1.17
CA ASN A 227 -17.32 3.54 1.13
C ASN A 227 -17.50 5.06 1.01
N LYS A 228 -16.74 5.84 1.79
CA LYS A 228 -16.80 7.30 1.71
C LYS A 228 -16.35 7.83 0.35
N ASN A 229 -15.33 7.23 -0.26
CA ASN A 229 -14.92 7.57 -1.62
C ASN A 229 -16.01 7.22 -2.65
N ILE A 230 -16.70 6.07 -2.49
CA ILE A 230 -17.84 5.73 -3.36
C ILE A 230 -18.93 6.80 -3.25
N GLU A 231 -19.30 7.22 -2.05
CA GLU A 231 -20.31 8.27 -1.82
C GLU A 231 -19.88 9.60 -2.48
N LEU A 232 -18.61 10.01 -2.32
CA LEU A 232 -18.10 11.27 -2.86
C LEU A 232 -17.97 11.27 -4.40
N LEU A 233 -17.73 10.11 -5.00
CA LEU A 233 -17.42 9.99 -6.43
C LEU A 233 -18.58 9.42 -7.25
N SER A 234 -19.67 8.98 -6.64
CA SER A 234 -20.80 8.33 -7.33
C SER A 234 -21.60 9.25 -8.27
N GLY A 235 -21.43 10.56 -8.16
CA GLY A 235 -22.11 11.56 -9.00
C GLY A 235 -21.27 12.12 -10.15
N LEU A 236 -20.06 11.55 -10.43
CA LEU A 236 -19.11 12.03 -11.44
C LEU A 236 -19.34 11.39 -12.82
#